data_2c1a754ac1265294d3383fee7ac99238
#
_entry.id   2c1a754ac1265294d3383fee7ac99238
#
_cell.length_a   1.000
_cell.length_b   1.000
_cell.length_c   1.000
_cell.angle_alpha   90.00
_cell.angle_beta   90.00
_cell.angle_gamma   90.00
#
_symmetry.space_group_name_H-M   'P 1'
#
loop_
_entity.id
_entity.type
_entity.pdbx_description
1 polymer ?
#
loop_
_entity_poly.entity_id
_entity_poly.type
_entity_poly.pdbx_seq_one_letter_code
_entity_poly.pdbx_strand_id
1 'polypeptide(L)'
;MLKLLPTAASLRVGKHREANREIEEQVMTITEERPTAGGFDPIELEILWQSLISTVNEQARALQRSAFSPIVREAGDLANAVFDRRGRMVAQAVTGTPGHINSLAIGAQKMLDEYPVDTLEPGDVLITNDPYKTAGQLLDVTVLVPAWRNGKIIALFGSTIHHTDVGGYGIGAGGRDVFEEGLWIPICKLMKKGERNDDVWKFILSNVRQPDHMAGDLHAQMASGEVGAQRLNTLCAAHGIDDIEALADEVIERSEEATRESIRGLPAGTYRSSAVLDLADGAKIDIVCALIVDSEAGEITVDYEGTSEASPWGINVVMNYTHAYTTFCVRSVLNPDIPNNHGSLGPIKVKAPVGSIVNAVSPQPGTARHVVGMFLPNALLKALAQVRPEAAMAEGSGAVWTMQVNGNHPDGSPFITAMFTYAGGVGARATKPGLSACSYPTGISAVPIEVVEASAPIRFHEKSLRPNSGGNGAQVGGLGQAIEFSVDTDRAWQLNAVTSRLTDPPLGVFGGEPGDAGSFLLNGEPVETQARISLKGDDVIRLELPGGGGYGAADGSGAVQ
;
A
#
# COMPACT_ATOMS: atom_id res chain seq x y z
N MET A 1 -55.72 -21.36 -11.01
CA MET A 1 -54.69 -21.90 -10.10
C MET A 1 -53.47 -22.25 -10.93
N LEU A 2 -52.57 -21.27 -11.18
CA LEU A 2 -51.30 -21.51 -11.84
C LEU A 2 -50.22 -21.58 -10.73
N LYS A 3 -49.58 -22.75 -10.58
CA LYS A 3 -48.39 -22.92 -9.75
C LYS A 3 -47.19 -22.33 -10.49
N LEU A 4 -46.65 -21.23 -9.99
CA LEU A 4 -45.37 -20.69 -10.42
C LEU A 4 -44.25 -21.63 -9.91
N LEU A 5 -43.50 -22.22 -10.83
CA LEU A 5 -42.24 -22.91 -10.54
C LEU A 5 -41.15 -21.86 -10.26
N PRO A 6 -40.28 -22.05 -9.26
CA PRO A 6 -39.20 -21.10 -8.99
C PRO A 6 -38.16 -21.12 -10.12
N THR A 7 -37.72 -19.95 -10.54
CA THR A 7 -36.72 -19.76 -11.59
C THR A 7 -35.35 -20.21 -11.09
N ALA A 8 -34.47 -20.67 -12.01
CA ALA A 8 -33.13 -21.16 -11.72
C ALA A 8 -32.24 -20.14 -10.95
N ALA A 9 -32.58 -18.86 -11.02
CA ALA A 9 -31.91 -17.80 -10.27
C ALA A 9 -32.22 -17.84 -8.76
N SER A 10 -33.43 -18.23 -8.36
CA SER A 10 -33.81 -18.33 -6.93
C SER A 10 -33.18 -19.54 -6.23
N LEU A 11 -32.86 -20.60 -6.99
CA LEU A 11 -32.16 -21.78 -6.48
C LEU A 11 -30.63 -21.54 -6.27
N ARG A 12 -30.01 -20.67 -7.08
CA ARG A 12 -28.59 -20.30 -6.87
C ARG A 12 -28.39 -19.37 -5.66
N VAL A 13 -29.30 -18.43 -5.45
CA VAL A 13 -29.25 -17.52 -4.27
C VAL A 13 -29.51 -18.29 -2.97
N GLY A 14 -30.34 -19.33 -2.99
CA GLY A 14 -30.56 -20.19 -1.85
C GLY A 14 -29.35 -21.01 -1.43
N LYS A 15 -28.64 -21.61 -2.40
CA LYS A 15 -27.42 -22.40 -2.13
C LYS A 15 -26.24 -21.53 -1.62
N HIS A 16 -26.11 -20.30 -2.10
CA HIS A 16 -25.09 -19.38 -1.55
C HIS A 16 -25.42 -18.90 -0.14
N ARG A 17 -26.70 -18.75 0.21
CA ARG A 17 -27.10 -18.41 1.58
C ARG A 17 -26.93 -19.58 2.54
N GLU A 18 -27.17 -20.82 2.11
CA GLU A 18 -26.91 -22.01 2.93
C GLU A 18 -25.42 -22.24 3.14
N ALA A 19 -24.58 -22.12 2.10
CA ALA A 19 -23.12 -22.23 2.23
C ALA A 19 -22.51 -21.13 3.12
N ASN A 20 -22.98 -19.90 3.01
CA ASN A 20 -22.55 -18.82 3.91
C ASN A 20 -23.02 -19.05 5.35
N ARG A 21 -24.18 -19.62 5.56
CA ARG A 21 -24.71 -19.93 6.88
C ARG A 21 -23.96 -21.11 7.53
N GLU A 22 -23.58 -22.13 6.76
CA GLU A 22 -22.72 -23.22 7.23
C GLU A 22 -21.30 -22.72 7.58
N ILE A 23 -20.75 -21.76 6.83
CA ILE A 23 -19.47 -21.11 7.14
C ILE A 23 -19.61 -20.22 8.39
N GLU A 24 -20.68 -19.45 8.52
CA GLU A 24 -20.95 -18.65 9.73
C GLU A 24 -21.17 -19.54 10.95
N GLU A 25 -21.86 -20.67 10.83
CA GLU A 25 -22.04 -21.65 11.91
C GLU A 25 -20.73 -22.38 12.26
N GLN A 26 -19.88 -22.69 11.27
CA GLN A 26 -18.55 -23.26 11.51
C GLN A 26 -17.60 -22.25 12.17
N VAL A 27 -17.63 -20.99 11.75
CA VAL A 27 -16.83 -19.92 12.39
C VAL A 27 -17.32 -19.67 13.82
N MET A 28 -18.63 -19.69 14.08
CA MET A 28 -19.18 -19.60 15.45
C MET A 28 -18.81 -20.81 16.31
N THR A 29 -18.82 -22.02 15.76
CA THR A 29 -18.48 -23.23 16.51
C THR A 29 -16.99 -23.32 16.87
N ILE A 30 -16.10 -22.75 16.02
CA ILE A 30 -14.65 -22.66 16.31
C ILE A 30 -14.38 -21.63 17.43
N THR A 31 -15.25 -20.63 17.61
CA THR A 31 -15.13 -19.62 18.68
C THR A 31 -15.67 -20.11 20.03
N GLU A 32 -16.53 -21.12 20.07
CA GLU A 32 -17.21 -21.54 21.33
C GLU A 32 -16.42 -22.56 22.18
N GLU A 33 -15.36 -23.22 21.71
CA GLU A 33 -14.78 -24.37 22.41
C GLU A 33 -13.33 -24.25 22.89
N ARG A 34 -12.64 -23.11 22.74
CA ARG A 34 -11.29 -22.95 23.32
C ARG A 34 -11.31 -21.93 24.47
N PRO A 35 -10.98 -22.35 25.72
CA PRO A 35 -10.61 -21.39 26.77
C PRO A 35 -9.43 -20.58 26.25
N THR A 36 -9.52 -19.26 26.29
CA THR A 36 -8.44 -18.36 25.90
C THR A 36 -7.22 -18.59 26.80
N ALA A 37 -6.04 -18.76 26.23
CA ALA A 37 -4.79 -18.88 26.98
C ALA A 37 -4.55 -17.64 27.87
N GLY A 38 -5.09 -16.47 27.47
CA GLY A 38 -5.04 -15.21 28.20
C GLY A 38 -6.14 -14.99 29.23
N GLY A 39 -7.09 -15.93 29.42
CA GLY A 39 -8.17 -15.83 30.39
C GLY A 39 -9.31 -14.88 30.02
N PHE A 40 -9.38 -14.38 28.76
CA PHE A 40 -10.48 -13.54 28.29
C PHE A 40 -11.71 -14.40 27.93
N ASP A 41 -12.89 -13.87 28.24
CA ASP A 41 -14.13 -14.36 27.64
C ASP A 41 -14.11 -14.07 26.12
N PRO A 42 -14.62 -14.97 25.26
CA PRO A 42 -14.61 -14.77 23.79
C PRO A 42 -15.27 -13.46 23.34
N ILE A 43 -16.36 -13.04 23.99
CA ILE A 43 -17.05 -11.78 23.69
C ILE A 43 -16.22 -10.58 24.16
N GLU A 44 -15.61 -10.67 25.34
CA GLU A 44 -14.71 -9.64 25.85
C GLU A 44 -13.49 -9.46 24.94
N LEU A 45 -12.88 -10.55 24.49
CA LEU A 45 -11.76 -10.52 23.54
C LEU A 45 -12.14 -9.78 22.26
N GLU A 46 -13.29 -10.10 21.65
CA GLU A 46 -13.76 -9.45 20.43
C GLU A 46 -13.99 -7.95 20.66
N ILE A 47 -14.62 -7.58 21.78
CA ILE A 47 -14.85 -6.17 22.15
C ILE A 47 -13.50 -5.42 22.28
N LEU A 48 -12.53 -6.00 22.97
CA LEU A 48 -11.20 -5.41 23.15
C LEU A 48 -10.46 -5.27 21.84
N TRP A 49 -10.49 -6.31 20.99
CA TRP A 49 -9.83 -6.29 19.68
C TRP A 49 -10.44 -5.22 18.76
N GLN A 50 -11.77 -5.18 18.63
CA GLN A 50 -12.45 -4.14 17.85
C GLN A 50 -12.20 -2.73 18.42
N SER A 51 -12.05 -2.60 19.73
CA SER A 51 -11.69 -1.33 20.37
C SER A 51 -10.27 -0.90 20.03
N LEU A 52 -9.31 -1.82 19.92
CA LEU A 52 -7.96 -1.51 19.41
C LEU A 52 -8.00 -1.06 17.95
N ILE A 53 -8.74 -1.76 17.09
CA ILE A 53 -8.93 -1.35 15.67
C ILE A 53 -9.57 0.04 15.60
N SER A 54 -10.58 0.31 16.43
CA SER A 54 -11.20 1.64 16.52
C SER A 54 -10.20 2.71 16.99
N THR A 55 -9.34 2.38 17.93
CA THR A 55 -8.29 3.28 18.45
C THR A 55 -7.31 3.69 17.35
N VAL A 56 -6.81 2.75 16.56
CA VAL A 56 -5.89 3.07 15.44
C VAL A 56 -6.60 3.77 14.28
N ASN A 57 -7.89 3.52 14.06
CA ASN A 57 -8.69 4.30 13.11
C ASN A 57 -8.82 5.77 13.55
N GLU A 58 -9.01 6.05 14.84
CA GLU A 58 -9.02 7.42 15.35
C GLU A 58 -7.63 8.07 15.26
N GLN A 59 -6.55 7.32 15.51
CA GLN A 59 -5.19 7.78 15.26
C GLN A 59 -5.02 8.23 13.80
N ALA A 60 -5.43 7.40 12.84
CA ALA A 60 -5.34 7.71 11.40
C ALA A 60 -6.16 8.95 11.02
N ARG A 61 -7.38 9.06 11.54
CA ARG A 61 -8.23 10.25 11.31
C ARG A 61 -7.64 11.52 11.93
N ALA A 62 -7.04 11.42 13.12
CA ALA A 62 -6.36 12.56 13.75
C ALA A 62 -5.19 13.02 12.89
N LEU A 63 -4.35 12.08 12.40
CA LEU A 63 -3.26 12.36 11.48
C LEU A 63 -3.76 13.05 10.21
N GLN A 64 -4.74 12.46 9.51
CA GLN A 64 -5.28 13.00 8.27
C GLN A 64 -5.84 14.42 8.41
N ARG A 65 -6.51 14.71 9.52
CA ARG A 65 -7.11 16.04 9.77
C ARG A 65 -6.09 17.11 10.13
N SER A 66 -4.96 16.74 10.74
CA SER A 66 -3.92 17.66 11.19
C SER A 66 -2.75 17.79 10.23
N ALA A 67 -2.65 16.92 9.21
CA ALA A 67 -1.60 16.95 8.22
C ALA A 67 -1.65 18.21 7.35
N PHE A 68 -0.48 18.70 6.97
CA PHE A 68 -0.30 19.88 6.13
C PHE A 68 -0.29 19.51 4.64
N SER A 69 0.33 18.39 4.30
CA SER A 69 0.45 17.97 2.89
C SER A 69 -0.86 17.42 2.33
N PRO A 70 -1.23 17.77 1.09
CA PRO A 70 -2.38 17.19 0.40
C PRO A 70 -2.27 15.67 0.18
N ILE A 71 -1.06 15.13 0.12
CA ILE A 71 -0.81 13.69 -0.04
C ILE A 71 -1.37 12.91 1.15
N VAL A 72 -1.17 13.40 2.37
CA VAL A 72 -1.72 12.79 3.58
C VAL A 72 -3.18 13.16 3.75
N ARG A 73 -3.52 14.45 3.64
CA ARG A 73 -4.84 14.97 3.97
C ARG A 73 -5.91 14.55 2.96
N GLU A 74 -5.62 14.64 1.66
CA GLU A 74 -6.60 14.38 0.59
C GLU A 74 -6.44 12.98 -0.01
N ALA A 75 -5.22 12.56 -0.33
CA ALA A 75 -4.99 11.25 -0.90
C ALA A 75 -5.00 10.13 0.14
N GLY A 76 -4.74 10.43 1.42
CA GLY A 76 -4.72 9.43 2.48
C GLY A 76 -3.53 8.47 2.39
N ASP A 77 -2.37 8.95 1.89
CA ASP A 77 -1.17 8.13 1.81
C ASP A 77 -0.47 8.05 3.17
N LEU A 78 -1.06 7.26 4.03
CA LEU A 78 -0.67 7.07 5.43
C LEU A 78 -0.94 5.64 5.88
N ALA A 79 -0.23 5.19 6.90
CA ALA A 79 -0.49 3.96 7.63
C ALA A 79 -0.33 4.20 9.13
N ASN A 80 -1.22 3.61 9.91
CA ASN A 80 -1.20 3.69 11.38
C ASN A 80 -1.43 2.31 11.98
N ALA A 81 -0.68 2.00 13.03
CA ALA A 81 -0.80 0.73 13.73
C ALA A 81 -0.44 0.87 15.21
N VAL A 82 -0.94 -0.07 16.03
CA VAL A 82 -0.52 -0.28 17.41
C VAL A 82 0.28 -1.56 17.52
N PHE A 83 1.36 -1.48 18.29
CA PHE A 83 2.31 -2.56 18.53
C PHE A 83 2.38 -2.88 20.01
N ASP A 84 2.63 -4.14 20.34
CA ASP A 84 3.01 -4.54 21.69
C ASP A 84 4.45 -4.10 22.03
N ARG A 85 4.90 -4.38 23.24
CA ARG A 85 6.26 -4.04 23.69
C ARG A 85 7.37 -4.81 22.96
N ARG A 86 7.04 -5.90 22.26
CA ARG A 86 7.95 -6.70 21.41
C ARG A 86 7.99 -6.18 19.97
N GLY A 87 7.22 -5.12 19.65
CA GLY A 87 7.13 -4.56 18.30
C GLY A 87 6.29 -5.40 17.34
N ARG A 88 5.44 -6.30 17.85
CA ARG A 88 4.50 -7.06 17.02
C ARG A 88 3.25 -6.21 16.78
N MET A 89 2.85 -6.09 15.53
CA MET A 89 1.63 -5.37 15.17
C MET A 89 0.39 -6.12 15.68
N VAL A 90 -0.41 -5.47 16.53
CA VAL A 90 -1.64 -6.04 17.11
C VAL A 90 -2.86 -5.63 16.31
N ALA A 91 -2.93 -4.37 15.91
CA ALA A 91 -4.00 -3.85 15.06
C ALA A 91 -3.50 -2.71 14.17
N GLN A 92 -4.17 -2.55 13.03
CA GLN A 92 -3.93 -1.46 12.08
C GLN A 92 -5.20 -0.66 11.82
N ALA A 93 -5.04 0.57 11.34
CA ALA A 93 -6.15 1.34 10.78
C ALA A 93 -6.64 0.72 9.45
N VAL A 94 -7.95 0.87 9.19
CA VAL A 94 -8.58 0.39 7.94
C VAL A 94 -8.32 1.36 6.77
N THR A 95 -7.25 2.13 6.83
CA THR A 95 -6.82 3.09 5.81
C THR A 95 -5.38 2.81 5.43
N GLY A 96 -4.96 3.34 4.30
CA GLY A 96 -3.57 3.31 3.90
C GLY A 96 -3.26 2.33 2.79
N THR A 97 -1.97 2.23 2.51
CA THR A 97 -1.43 1.38 1.45
C THR A 97 -0.75 0.15 2.05
N PRO A 98 -0.91 -1.03 1.43
CA PRO A 98 -0.22 -2.25 1.86
C PRO A 98 1.29 -2.07 2.00
N GLY A 99 1.90 -1.29 1.09
CA GLY A 99 3.32 -0.99 1.10
C GLY A 99 3.77 -0.25 2.37
N HIS A 100 2.93 0.59 2.96
CA HIS A 100 3.26 1.29 4.19
C HIS A 100 2.96 0.45 5.43
N ILE A 101 1.77 -0.14 5.53
CA ILE A 101 1.34 -0.79 6.77
C ILE A 101 2.14 -2.06 7.10
N ASN A 102 2.37 -2.94 6.12
CA ASN A 102 3.11 -4.16 6.40
C ASN A 102 4.63 -3.90 6.50
N SER A 103 5.14 -2.84 5.84
CA SER A 103 6.52 -2.38 6.06
C SER A 103 6.70 -1.70 7.41
N LEU A 104 5.69 -0.95 7.90
CA LEU A 104 5.68 -0.37 9.24
C LEU A 104 5.79 -1.47 10.32
N ALA A 105 5.12 -2.63 10.10
CA ALA A 105 5.21 -3.76 11.01
C ALA A 105 6.65 -4.29 11.16
N ILE A 106 7.42 -4.31 10.07
CA ILE A 106 8.84 -4.70 10.10
C ILE A 106 9.69 -3.55 10.67
N GLY A 107 9.41 -2.31 10.23
CA GLY A 107 10.15 -1.11 10.63
C GLY A 107 10.09 -0.85 12.14
N ALA A 108 8.95 -1.07 12.78
CA ALA A 108 8.81 -0.91 14.23
C ALA A 108 9.76 -1.85 14.99
N GLN A 109 9.90 -3.11 14.57
CA GLN A 109 10.87 -4.02 15.17
C GLN A 109 12.31 -3.53 14.98
N LYS A 110 12.66 -3.03 13.77
CA LYS A 110 14.01 -2.48 13.51
C LYS A 110 14.31 -1.24 14.36
N MET A 111 13.31 -0.41 14.63
CA MET A 111 13.45 0.74 15.53
C MET A 111 13.69 0.28 16.97
N LEU A 112 13.04 -0.78 17.42
CA LEU A 112 13.22 -1.36 18.75
C LEU A 112 14.50 -2.21 18.88
N ASP A 113 15.03 -2.77 17.80
CA ASP A 113 16.36 -3.41 17.80
C ASP A 113 17.46 -2.37 18.13
N GLU A 114 17.30 -1.12 17.67
CA GLU A 114 18.26 -0.03 17.90
C GLU A 114 17.98 0.75 19.20
N TYR A 115 16.69 0.92 19.55
CA TYR A 115 16.23 1.54 20.79
C TYR A 115 15.30 0.56 21.54
N PRO A 116 15.85 -0.40 22.29
CA PRO A 116 15.04 -1.33 23.09
C PRO A 116 14.06 -0.61 24.01
N VAL A 117 12.86 -1.17 24.16
CA VAL A 117 11.75 -0.55 24.95
C VAL A 117 12.19 -0.06 26.33
N ASP A 118 13.07 -0.83 27.01
CA ASP A 118 13.56 -0.50 28.34
C ASP A 118 14.57 0.67 28.38
N THR A 119 15.03 1.15 27.20
CA THR A 119 15.90 2.33 27.05
C THR A 119 15.13 3.61 26.71
N LEU A 120 13.83 3.49 26.47
CA LEU A 120 12.97 4.63 26.19
C LEU A 120 12.49 5.29 27.48
N GLU A 121 12.34 6.59 27.43
CA GLU A 121 11.87 7.42 28.54
C GLU A 121 10.56 8.13 28.17
N PRO A 122 9.72 8.52 29.15
CA PRO A 122 8.49 9.26 28.90
C PRO A 122 8.74 10.51 28.05
N GLY A 123 7.99 10.62 26.94
CA GLY A 123 8.12 11.71 25.98
C GLY A 123 9.17 11.48 24.88
N ASP A 124 9.84 10.32 24.84
CA ASP A 124 10.65 9.94 23.68
C ASP A 124 9.75 9.63 22.50
N VAL A 125 10.18 10.04 21.29
CA VAL A 125 9.56 9.70 20.00
C VAL A 125 10.66 9.31 19.03
N LEU A 126 10.53 8.15 18.41
CA LEU A 126 11.49 7.68 17.42
C LEU A 126 11.05 8.07 16.00
N ILE A 127 12.05 8.32 15.12
CA ILE A 127 11.86 8.64 13.72
C ILE A 127 12.87 7.91 12.85
N THR A 128 12.48 7.58 11.63
CA THR A 128 13.38 7.17 10.54
C THR A 128 12.67 7.24 9.19
N ASN A 129 13.44 7.40 8.13
CA ASN A 129 13.02 7.10 6.76
C ASN A 129 14.01 6.16 6.05
N ASP A 130 14.79 5.38 6.81
CA ASP A 130 15.72 4.41 6.25
C ASP A 130 14.98 3.44 5.32
N PRO A 131 15.19 3.51 3.99
CA PRO A 131 14.40 2.75 3.04
C PRO A 131 14.60 1.25 3.18
N TYR A 132 15.79 0.81 3.61
CA TYR A 132 16.11 -0.61 3.77
C TYR A 132 15.58 -1.22 5.08
N LYS A 133 15.14 -0.38 6.02
CA LYS A 133 14.55 -0.78 7.29
C LYS A 133 13.02 -0.59 7.33
N THR A 134 12.49 0.30 6.51
CA THR A 134 11.06 0.68 6.49
C THR A 134 10.42 0.49 5.11
N ALA A 135 9.74 1.52 4.59
CA ALA A 135 8.85 1.42 3.43
C ALA A 135 9.53 1.51 2.06
N GLY A 136 10.86 1.58 1.98
CA GLY A 136 11.62 1.42 0.74
C GLY A 136 11.87 2.70 -0.06
N GLN A 137 11.55 3.88 0.46
CA GLN A 137 11.93 5.18 -0.12
C GLN A 137 12.13 6.24 0.98
N LEU A 138 12.92 7.27 0.70
CA LEU A 138 13.22 8.32 1.67
C LEU A 138 12.03 9.24 1.97
N LEU A 139 11.08 9.36 1.04
CA LEU A 139 9.87 10.17 1.22
C LEU A 139 8.90 9.60 2.27
N ASP A 140 9.01 8.32 2.61
CA ASP A 140 8.16 7.68 3.61
C ASP A 140 8.81 7.75 4.99
N VAL A 141 8.34 8.68 5.80
CA VAL A 141 8.85 8.87 7.17
C VAL A 141 8.00 8.08 8.16
N THR A 142 8.67 7.26 8.95
CA THR A 142 8.07 6.45 10.02
C THR A 142 8.36 7.11 11.36
N VAL A 143 7.30 7.28 12.17
CA VAL A 143 7.36 7.79 13.54
C VAL A 143 6.76 6.75 14.47
N LEU A 144 7.39 6.52 15.63
CA LEU A 144 6.93 5.59 16.66
C LEU A 144 6.82 6.33 18.00
N VAL A 145 5.61 6.33 18.58
CA VAL A 145 5.26 7.01 19.82
C VAL A 145 4.94 5.98 20.91
N PRO A 146 5.73 5.88 21.99
CA PRO A 146 5.44 4.99 23.11
C PRO A 146 4.23 5.46 23.93
N ALA A 147 3.30 4.54 24.22
CA ALA A 147 2.18 4.77 25.12
C ALA A 147 2.56 4.38 26.56
N TRP A 148 2.51 5.34 27.48
CA TRP A 148 2.88 5.16 28.87
C TRP A 148 1.67 5.05 29.79
N ARG A 149 1.74 4.13 30.77
CA ARG A 149 0.79 3.97 31.86
C ARG A 149 1.53 3.54 33.13
N ASN A 150 1.29 4.21 34.24
CA ASN A 150 1.91 3.90 35.54
C ASN A 150 3.44 3.73 35.48
N GLY A 151 4.13 4.57 34.68
CA GLY A 151 5.59 4.54 34.51
C GLY A 151 6.13 3.39 33.64
N LYS A 152 5.27 2.66 32.93
CA LYS A 152 5.64 1.58 31.99
C LYS A 152 5.10 1.86 30.59
N ILE A 153 5.80 1.43 29.56
CA ILE A 153 5.27 1.39 28.21
C ILE A 153 4.29 0.21 28.13
N ILE A 154 3.07 0.49 27.66
CA ILE A 154 2.00 -0.50 27.49
C ILE A 154 1.74 -0.85 26.04
N ALA A 155 2.19 -0.02 25.11
CA ALA A 155 2.09 -0.21 23.65
C ALA A 155 2.97 0.83 22.95
N LEU A 156 3.09 0.69 21.61
CA LEU A 156 3.69 1.72 20.77
C LEU A 156 2.72 2.03 19.62
N PHE A 157 2.56 3.32 19.30
CA PHE A 157 1.75 3.78 18.17
C PHE A 157 2.67 4.21 17.03
N GLY A 158 2.61 3.50 15.91
CA GLY A 158 3.39 3.80 14.72
C GLY A 158 2.56 4.50 13.66
N SER A 159 3.22 5.36 12.89
CA SER A 159 2.69 5.92 11.65
C SER A 159 3.78 5.98 10.59
N THR A 160 3.42 5.70 9.34
CA THR A 160 4.25 5.98 8.16
C THR A 160 3.43 6.84 7.22
N ILE A 161 3.98 7.96 6.76
CA ILE A 161 3.33 8.84 5.79
C ILE A 161 4.30 9.21 4.69
N HIS A 162 3.75 9.46 3.50
CA HIS A 162 4.49 10.01 2.39
C HIS A 162 4.62 11.52 2.51
N HIS A 163 5.85 12.04 2.66
CA HIS A 163 6.11 13.48 2.67
C HIS A 163 6.26 14.03 1.25
N THR A 164 5.87 15.27 1.05
CA THR A 164 5.94 15.93 -0.27
C THR A 164 7.38 16.13 -0.73
N ASP A 165 8.30 16.34 0.21
CA ASP A 165 9.69 16.71 -0.09
C ASP A 165 10.64 16.28 1.04
N VAL A 166 11.71 15.61 0.67
CA VAL A 166 12.85 15.28 1.54
C VAL A 166 14.17 15.79 0.93
N GLY A 167 14.10 16.80 0.07
CA GLY A 167 15.25 17.28 -0.68
C GLY A 167 15.58 16.42 -1.91
N GLY A 168 16.81 16.41 -2.34
CA GLY A 168 17.32 15.56 -3.42
C GLY A 168 16.58 15.69 -4.74
N TYR A 169 16.50 14.57 -5.47
CA TYR A 169 15.86 14.49 -6.79
C TYR A 169 14.34 14.75 -6.73
N GLY A 170 13.70 14.44 -5.61
CA GLY A 170 12.24 14.48 -5.47
C GLY A 170 11.56 13.20 -5.99
N ILE A 171 10.22 13.25 -6.17
CA ILE A 171 9.44 12.11 -6.64
C ILE A 171 9.74 11.86 -8.10
N GLY A 172 10.33 10.71 -8.41
CA GLY A 172 10.68 10.32 -9.78
C GLY A 172 11.69 9.18 -9.81
N ALA A 173 11.86 8.56 -10.98
CA ALA A 173 12.74 7.41 -11.15
C ALA A 173 14.19 7.79 -11.50
N GLY A 174 14.52 9.07 -11.67
CA GLY A 174 15.80 9.49 -12.25
C GLY A 174 16.97 9.61 -11.26
N GLY A 175 16.80 9.32 -9.98
CA GLY A 175 17.90 9.19 -9.03
C GLY A 175 18.78 7.98 -9.37
N ARG A 176 20.10 8.10 -9.31
CA ARG A 176 21.07 7.05 -9.66
C ARG A 176 21.44 6.18 -8.48
N ASP A 177 21.32 6.72 -7.29
CA ASP A 177 21.49 6.04 -6.02
C ASP A 177 20.64 6.70 -4.94
N VAL A 178 20.52 6.06 -3.78
CA VAL A 178 19.71 6.54 -2.66
C VAL A 178 20.17 7.92 -2.14
N PHE A 179 21.45 8.28 -2.29
CA PHE A 179 21.97 9.56 -1.79
C PHE A 179 21.54 10.75 -2.68
N GLU A 180 21.22 10.51 -3.93
CA GLU A 180 20.62 11.53 -4.81
C GLU A 180 19.12 11.73 -4.55
N GLU A 181 18.43 10.76 -3.91
CA GLU A 181 16.99 10.80 -3.70
C GLU A 181 16.55 11.76 -2.59
N GLY A 182 17.42 12.07 -1.63
CA GLY A 182 17.11 13.04 -0.59
C GLY A 182 17.80 12.80 0.75
N LEU A 183 17.26 13.42 1.79
CA LEU A 183 17.75 13.29 3.16
C LEU A 183 17.43 11.91 3.72
N TRP A 184 18.47 11.17 4.10
CA TRP A 184 18.34 9.92 4.84
C TRP A 184 18.41 10.18 6.35
N ILE A 185 17.31 9.91 7.04
CA ILE A 185 17.15 10.02 8.49
C ILE A 185 17.36 8.61 9.08
N PRO A 186 18.49 8.35 9.75
CA PRO A 186 18.68 7.09 10.47
C PRO A 186 17.66 6.95 11.60
N ILE A 187 17.54 5.74 12.16
CA ILE A 187 16.71 5.57 13.36
C ILE A 187 17.29 6.45 14.48
N CYS A 188 16.52 7.42 14.96
CA CYS A 188 16.94 8.32 16.01
C CYS A 188 15.73 8.85 16.80
N LYS A 189 16.01 9.56 17.92
CA LYS A 189 14.98 10.22 18.71
C LYS A 189 14.65 11.60 18.12
N LEU A 190 13.42 11.79 17.64
CA LEU A 190 12.87 13.08 17.23
C LEU A 190 12.56 13.97 18.44
N MET A 191 12.01 13.34 19.50
CA MET A 191 11.82 13.94 20.83
C MET A 191 12.62 13.16 21.86
N LYS A 192 13.17 13.83 22.85
CA LYS A 192 13.90 13.25 23.99
C LYS A 192 13.26 13.74 25.29
N LYS A 193 12.68 12.84 26.08
CA LYS A 193 12.05 13.16 27.38
C LYS A 193 11.02 14.28 27.30
N GLY A 194 10.26 14.33 26.21
CA GLY A 194 9.27 15.38 25.97
C GLY A 194 9.82 16.67 25.38
N GLU A 195 11.14 16.79 25.24
CA GLU A 195 11.78 17.95 24.62
C GLU A 195 12.16 17.67 23.17
N ARG A 196 12.08 18.70 22.35
CA ARG A 196 12.48 18.64 20.94
C ARG A 196 13.97 18.37 20.82
N ASN A 197 14.36 17.39 20.00
CA ASN A 197 15.77 17.18 19.63
C ASN A 197 16.17 18.18 18.53
N ASP A 198 16.53 19.40 18.94
CA ASP A 198 16.74 20.53 18.04
C ASP A 198 17.75 20.25 16.93
N ASP A 199 18.79 19.46 17.17
CA ASP A 199 19.77 19.11 16.14
C ASP A 199 19.12 18.28 15.01
N VAL A 200 18.33 17.25 15.36
CA VAL A 200 17.64 16.42 14.38
C VAL A 200 16.63 17.25 13.58
N TRP A 201 15.83 18.09 14.26
CA TRP A 201 14.88 18.97 13.59
C TRP A 201 15.58 19.96 12.66
N LYS A 202 16.69 20.55 13.08
CA LYS A 202 17.47 21.47 12.28
C LYS A 202 18.04 20.79 11.02
N PHE A 203 18.59 19.57 11.16
CA PHE A 203 19.06 18.80 10.01
C PHE A 203 17.92 18.50 9.03
N ILE A 204 16.76 18.06 9.52
CA ILE A 204 15.61 17.74 8.67
C ILE A 204 15.15 19.00 7.92
N LEU A 205 14.81 20.07 8.65
CA LEU A 205 14.20 21.27 8.07
C LEU A 205 15.14 22.07 7.15
N SER A 206 16.47 21.95 7.33
CA SER A 206 17.44 22.62 6.47
C SER A 206 17.67 21.91 5.13
N ASN A 207 17.21 20.67 4.97
CA ASN A 207 17.44 19.86 3.77
C ASN A 207 16.20 19.68 2.89
N VAL A 208 15.08 20.30 3.22
CA VAL A 208 13.82 20.23 2.47
C VAL A 208 13.44 21.57 1.90
N ARG A 209 12.70 21.59 0.77
CA ARG A 209 12.25 22.81 0.09
C ARG A 209 11.00 23.41 0.74
N GLN A 210 10.20 22.56 1.45
CA GLN A 210 8.97 22.95 2.14
C GLN A 210 9.05 22.64 3.65
N PRO A 211 9.88 23.37 4.42
CA PRO A 211 10.14 23.07 5.84
C PRO A 211 8.89 23.17 6.71
N ASP A 212 7.95 24.07 6.40
CA ASP A 212 6.71 24.22 7.16
C ASP A 212 5.77 23.02 6.95
N HIS A 213 5.68 22.46 5.74
CA HIS A 213 4.93 21.24 5.47
C HIS A 213 5.56 20.04 6.19
N MET A 214 6.89 19.88 6.08
CA MET A 214 7.62 18.82 6.78
C MET A 214 7.40 18.90 8.29
N ALA A 215 7.55 20.08 8.89
CA ALA A 215 7.35 20.25 10.33
C ALA A 215 5.89 19.99 10.73
N GLY A 216 4.93 20.49 9.95
CA GLY A 216 3.50 20.28 10.19
C GLY A 216 3.11 18.80 10.17
N ASP A 217 3.59 18.06 9.18
CA ASP A 217 3.31 16.63 9.03
C ASP A 217 3.99 15.79 10.14
N LEU A 218 5.23 16.11 10.54
CA LEU A 218 5.87 15.46 11.68
C LEU A 218 5.13 15.72 13.00
N HIS A 219 4.64 16.95 13.24
CA HIS A 219 3.80 17.24 14.39
C HIS A 219 2.48 16.47 14.35
N ALA A 220 1.86 16.35 13.16
CA ALA A 220 0.65 15.57 12.97
C ALA A 220 0.85 14.08 13.28
N GLN A 221 1.99 13.48 12.87
CA GLN A 221 2.34 12.10 13.21
C GLN A 221 2.49 11.92 14.73
N MET A 222 3.23 12.78 15.41
CA MET A 222 3.40 12.72 16.88
C MET A 222 2.06 12.87 17.59
N ALA A 223 1.27 13.89 17.26
CA ALA A 223 -0.03 14.13 17.87
C ALA A 223 -1.01 12.97 17.65
N SER A 224 -0.97 12.35 16.46
CA SER A 224 -1.80 11.18 16.20
C SER A 224 -1.43 9.97 17.07
N GLY A 225 -0.12 9.74 17.29
CA GLY A 225 0.36 8.71 18.22
C GLY A 225 -0.08 8.96 19.66
N GLU A 226 -0.07 10.23 20.11
CA GLU A 226 -0.57 10.63 21.42
C GLU A 226 -2.08 10.40 21.56
N VAL A 227 -2.86 10.68 20.50
CA VAL A 227 -4.31 10.36 20.47
C VAL A 227 -4.53 8.86 20.65
N GLY A 228 -3.76 8.02 19.94
CA GLY A 228 -3.79 6.57 20.13
C GLY A 228 -3.47 6.15 21.56
N ALA A 229 -2.39 6.70 22.14
CA ALA A 229 -1.96 6.41 23.51
C ALA A 229 -3.01 6.81 24.56
N GLN A 230 -3.65 7.96 24.41
CA GLN A 230 -4.72 8.41 25.30
C GLN A 230 -5.96 7.51 25.22
N ARG A 231 -6.37 7.14 24.01
CA ARG A 231 -7.49 6.21 23.77
C ARG A 231 -7.22 4.84 24.39
N LEU A 232 -6.02 4.32 24.20
CA LEU A 232 -5.61 3.04 24.80
C LEU A 232 -5.64 3.10 26.34
N ASN A 233 -5.12 4.17 26.94
CA ASN A 233 -5.19 4.36 28.39
C ASN A 233 -6.64 4.38 28.90
N THR A 234 -7.56 5.00 28.15
CA THR A 234 -8.99 5.01 28.46
C THR A 234 -9.59 3.60 28.37
N LEU A 235 -9.25 2.85 27.32
CA LEU A 235 -9.66 1.45 27.15
C LEU A 235 -9.18 0.57 28.31
N CYS A 236 -7.89 0.65 28.65
CA CYS A 236 -7.31 -0.10 29.76
C CYS A 236 -8.00 0.22 31.08
N ALA A 237 -8.32 1.50 31.35
CA ALA A 237 -9.02 1.90 32.55
C ALA A 237 -10.47 1.38 32.60
N ALA A 238 -11.18 1.39 31.47
CA ALA A 238 -12.56 0.93 31.38
C ALA A 238 -12.71 -0.58 31.60
N HIS A 239 -11.71 -1.36 31.20
CA HIS A 239 -11.73 -2.84 31.30
C HIS A 239 -10.87 -3.38 32.44
N GLY A 240 -10.25 -2.52 33.25
CA GLY A 240 -9.42 -2.94 34.39
C GLY A 240 -8.15 -3.71 34.00
N ILE A 241 -7.62 -3.49 32.79
CA ILE A 241 -6.37 -4.10 32.31
C ILE A 241 -5.21 -3.11 32.47
N ASP A 242 -4.03 -3.61 32.83
CA ASP A 242 -2.85 -2.79 33.06
C ASP A 242 -2.10 -2.45 31.76
N ASP A 243 -2.04 -3.40 30.82
CA ASP A 243 -1.41 -3.30 29.50
C ASP A 243 -2.14 -4.20 28.48
N ILE A 244 -1.61 -4.28 27.25
CA ILE A 244 -2.21 -5.08 26.18
C ILE A 244 -1.46 -6.38 25.86
N GLU A 245 -0.46 -6.78 26.64
CA GLU A 245 0.41 -7.92 26.27
C GLU A 245 -0.38 -9.24 26.16
N ALA A 246 -1.24 -9.55 27.13
CA ALA A 246 -2.06 -10.75 27.10
C ALA A 246 -3.09 -10.71 25.94
N LEU A 247 -3.69 -9.55 25.70
CA LEU A 247 -4.59 -9.34 24.57
C LEU A 247 -3.85 -9.51 23.24
N ALA A 248 -2.64 -8.95 23.12
CA ALA A 248 -1.82 -9.08 21.93
C ALA A 248 -1.44 -10.53 21.63
N ASP A 249 -1.03 -11.29 22.63
CA ASP A 249 -0.69 -12.70 22.47
C ASP A 249 -1.89 -13.50 21.94
N GLU A 250 -3.07 -13.33 22.53
CA GLU A 250 -4.29 -14.03 22.12
C GLU A 250 -4.75 -13.65 20.70
N VAL A 251 -4.77 -12.35 20.38
CA VAL A 251 -5.17 -11.86 19.05
C VAL A 251 -4.20 -12.35 17.96
N ILE A 252 -2.90 -12.35 18.24
CA ILE A 252 -1.87 -12.80 17.31
C ILE A 252 -1.97 -14.31 17.07
N GLU A 253 -2.11 -15.10 18.14
CA GLU A 253 -2.22 -16.56 18.05
C GLU A 253 -3.46 -16.97 17.25
N ARG A 254 -4.63 -16.37 17.52
CA ARG A 254 -5.86 -16.66 16.78
C ARG A 254 -5.75 -16.31 15.31
N SER A 255 -5.17 -15.15 15.00
CA SER A 255 -4.99 -14.71 13.61
C SER A 255 -4.01 -15.60 12.84
N GLU A 256 -2.95 -16.09 13.52
CA GLU A 256 -1.99 -17.03 12.94
C GLU A 256 -2.66 -18.37 12.63
N GLU A 257 -3.36 -18.97 13.63
CA GLU A 257 -4.02 -20.26 13.44
C GLU A 257 -5.12 -20.19 12.37
N ALA A 258 -5.92 -19.14 12.34
CA ALA A 258 -6.93 -18.97 11.31
C ALA A 258 -6.32 -18.81 9.90
N THR A 259 -5.14 -18.18 9.80
CA THR A 259 -4.41 -18.11 8.53
C THR A 259 -3.82 -19.46 8.14
N ARG A 260 -3.23 -20.20 9.07
CA ARG A 260 -2.75 -21.56 8.84
C ARG A 260 -3.86 -22.49 8.40
N GLU A 261 -5.03 -22.44 9.04
CA GLU A 261 -6.19 -23.25 8.67
C GLU A 261 -6.67 -22.95 7.24
N SER A 262 -6.71 -21.66 6.86
CA SER A 262 -7.03 -21.25 5.48
C SER A 262 -6.04 -21.84 4.46
N ILE A 263 -4.75 -21.95 4.83
CA ILE A 263 -3.70 -22.51 3.97
C ILE A 263 -3.79 -24.04 3.93
N ARG A 264 -4.09 -24.73 5.05
CA ARG A 264 -4.28 -26.18 5.10
C ARG A 264 -5.38 -26.68 4.16
N GLY A 265 -6.38 -25.85 3.91
CA GLY A 265 -7.45 -26.12 2.94
C GLY A 265 -7.03 -26.05 1.46
N LEU A 266 -5.79 -25.66 1.16
CA LEU A 266 -5.31 -25.56 -0.21
C LEU A 266 -4.59 -26.84 -0.66
N PRO A 267 -4.59 -27.15 -1.97
CA PRO A 267 -3.76 -28.24 -2.51
C PRO A 267 -2.27 -27.91 -2.33
N ALA A 268 -1.51 -28.84 -1.76
CA ALA A 268 -0.06 -28.70 -1.64
C ALA A 268 0.60 -28.72 -3.03
N GLY A 269 1.65 -27.91 -3.21
CA GLY A 269 2.37 -27.87 -4.48
C GLY A 269 3.12 -26.57 -4.74
N THR A 270 3.69 -26.47 -5.94
CA THR A 270 4.38 -25.27 -6.42
C THR A 270 3.70 -24.75 -7.69
N TYR A 271 3.21 -23.53 -7.62
CA TYR A 271 2.45 -22.88 -8.68
C TYR A 271 3.24 -21.69 -9.22
N ARG A 272 3.60 -21.73 -10.49
CA ARG A 272 4.49 -20.74 -11.10
C ARG A 272 3.74 -19.80 -12.00
N SER A 273 4.18 -18.55 -12.02
CA SER A 273 3.64 -17.51 -12.90
C SER A 273 4.66 -16.42 -13.16
N SER A 274 4.36 -15.55 -14.10
CA SER A 274 5.13 -14.36 -14.38
C SER A 274 4.26 -13.23 -14.90
N ALA A 275 4.78 -12.01 -14.80
CA ALA A 275 4.23 -10.83 -15.45
C ALA A 275 5.37 -9.95 -15.93
N VAL A 276 5.13 -9.21 -17.03
CA VAL A 276 6.11 -8.29 -17.61
C VAL A 276 5.61 -6.88 -17.46
N LEU A 277 6.50 -6.00 -17.04
CA LEU A 277 6.28 -4.57 -16.92
C LEU A 277 7.21 -3.83 -17.87
N ASP A 278 6.66 -2.96 -18.71
CA ASP A 278 7.43 -2.05 -19.56
C ASP A 278 7.56 -0.66 -18.94
N LEU A 279 8.65 0.00 -19.27
CA LEU A 279 8.98 1.36 -18.83
C LEU A 279 8.97 2.32 -20.03
N ALA A 280 8.93 3.62 -19.77
CA ALA A 280 8.89 4.65 -20.81
C ALA A 280 10.10 4.65 -21.76
N ASP A 281 11.25 4.14 -21.32
CA ASP A 281 12.46 3.98 -22.16
C ASP A 281 12.49 2.64 -22.94
N GLY A 282 11.42 1.88 -22.91
CA GLY A 282 11.29 0.56 -23.56
C GLY A 282 11.96 -0.60 -22.81
N ALA A 283 12.56 -0.35 -21.65
CA ALA A 283 13.09 -1.43 -20.81
C ALA A 283 11.95 -2.32 -20.29
N LYS A 284 12.20 -3.63 -20.19
CA LYS A 284 11.26 -4.62 -19.67
C LYS A 284 11.76 -5.25 -18.38
N ILE A 285 10.85 -5.40 -17.43
CA ILE A 285 11.08 -6.00 -16.12
C ILE A 285 10.25 -7.27 -16.05
N ASP A 286 10.92 -8.40 -15.91
CA ASP A 286 10.28 -9.70 -15.67
C ASP A 286 10.10 -9.90 -14.16
N ILE A 287 8.85 -10.08 -13.72
CA ILE A 287 8.50 -10.52 -12.37
C ILE A 287 8.12 -11.98 -12.45
N VAL A 288 8.95 -12.84 -11.89
CA VAL A 288 8.72 -14.29 -11.80
C VAL A 288 8.36 -14.64 -10.37
N CYS A 289 7.34 -15.46 -10.18
CA CYS A 289 7.01 -15.94 -8.84
C CYS A 289 6.64 -17.43 -8.82
N ALA A 290 7.03 -18.09 -7.74
CA ALA A 290 6.62 -19.45 -7.38
C ALA A 290 5.88 -19.39 -6.04
N LEU A 291 4.59 -19.69 -6.05
CA LEU A 291 3.77 -19.90 -4.86
C LEU A 291 3.93 -21.35 -4.42
N ILE A 292 4.53 -21.58 -3.26
CA ILE A 292 4.77 -22.89 -2.68
C ILE A 292 3.82 -23.05 -1.50
N VAL A 293 2.88 -23.99 -1.61
CA VAL A 293 1.88 -24.29 -0.58
C VAL A 293 2.32 -25.54 0.19
N ASP A 294 2.57 -25.38 1.48
CA ASP A 294 2.76 -26.47 2.44
C ASP A 294 1.48 -26.61 3.28
N SER A 295 0.57 -27.47 2.81
CA SER A 295 -0.71 -27.68 3.49
C SER A 295 -0.56 -28.42 4.82
N GLU A 296 0.50 -29.16 5.05
CA GLU A 296 0.74 -29.85 6.33
C GLU A 296 1.16 -28.84 7.41
N ALA A 297 2.12 -27.99 7.10
CA ALA A 297 2.56 -26.91 8.01
C ALA A 297 1.56 -25.76 8.10
N GLY A 298 0.63 -25.61 7.13
CA GLY A 298 -0.21 -24.43 7.00
C GLY A 298 0.62 -23.19 6.67
N GLU A 299 1.59 -23.31 5.77
CA GLU A 299 2.48 -22.21 5.37
C GLU A 299 2.50 -22.01 3.85
N ILE A 300 2.70 -20.78 3.45
CA ILE A 300 2.98 -20.40 2.06
C ILE A 300 4.36 -19.76 1.99
N THR A 301 5.14 -20.17 0.99
CA THR A 301 6.33 -19.44 0.57
C THR A 301 6.12 -18.90 -0.83
N VAL A 302 6.31 -17.60 -1.00
CA VAL A 302 6.38 -16.95 -2.31
C VAL A 302 7.84 -16.66 -2.63
N ASP A 303 8.34 -17.28 -3.69
CA ASP A 303 9.73 -17.18 -4.12
C ASP A 303 9.79 -16.45 -5.46
N TYR A 304 10.55 -15.35 -5.50
CA TYR A 304 10.75 -14.51 -6.68
C TYR A 304 12.04 -14.84 -7.44
N GLU A 305 12.59 -16.04 -7.28
CA GLU A 305 13.76 -16.48 -8.04
C GLU A 305 13.52 -16.41 -9.54
N GLY A 306 14.46 -15.84 -10.30
CA GLY A 306 14.35 -15.58 -11.74
C GLY A 306 13.75 -14.24 -12.12
N THR A 307 13.37 -13.38 -11.16
CA THR A 307 12.98 -11.99 -11.40
C THR A 307 14.20 -11.17 -11.83
N SER A 308 14.00 -10.15 -12.67
CA SER A 308 15.03 -9.26 -13.19
C SER A 308 15.96 -8.71 -12.12
N GLU A 309 17.22 -8.44 -12.51
CA GLU A 309 18.19 -7.71 -11.69
C GLU A 309 17.70 -6.29 -11.40
N ALA A 310 18.35 -5.62 -10.45
CA ALA A 310 18.06 -4.23 -10.13
C ALA A 310 18.23 -3.31 -11.34
N SER A 311 17.32 -2.35 -11.46
CA SER A 311 17.35 -1.32 -12.50
C SER A 311 18.32 -0.18 -12.15
N PRO A 312 18.92 0.49 -13.13
CA PRO A 312 19.64 1.74 -12.90
C PRO A 312 18.70 2.91 -12.52
N TRP A 313 17.39 2.75 -12.75
CA TRP A 313 16.37 3.72 -12.37
C TRP A 313 15.89 3.52 -10.93
N GLY A 314 15.39 4.57 -10.30
CA GLY A 314 14.86 4.57 -8.93
C GLY A 314 13.54 3.83 -8.73
N ILE A 315 13.37 2.66 -9.37
CA ILE A 315 12.17 1.81 -9.29
C ILE A 315 12.39 0.52 -8.49
N ASN A 316 13.59 0.36 -7.90
CA ASN A 316 13.98 -0.85 -7.19
C ASN A 316 13.21 -0.98 -5.87
N VAL A 317 12.84 -2.20 -5.53
CA VAL A 317 12.00 -2.53 -4.39
C VAL A 317 12.84 -3.24 -3.32
N VAL A 318 12.79 -2.75 -2.09
CA VAL A 318 13.43 -3.40 -0.95
C VAL A 318 12.59 -4.58 -0.46
N MET A 319 13.22 -5.54 0.21
CA MET A 319 12.56 -6.76 0.68
C MET A 319 11.33 -6.51 1.55
N ASN A 320 11.34 -5.48 2.39
CA ASN A 320 10.20 -5.12 3.25
C ASN A 320 8.95 -4.76 2.44
N TYR A 321 9.13 -4.02 1.34
CA TYR A 321 8.03 -3.61 0.47
C TYR A 321 7.53 -4.78 -0.39
N THR A 322 8.45 -5.63 -0.88
CA THR A 322 8.10 -6.89 -1.56
C THR A 322 7.30 -7.80 -0.63
N HIS A 323 7.73 -7.96 0.62
CA HIS A 323 6.98 -8.68 1.64
C HIS A 323 5.59 -8.09 1.86
N ALA A 324 5.49 -6.76 1.93
CA ALA A 324 4.24 -6.05 2.18
C ALA A 324 3.18 -6.33 1.10
N TYR A 325 3.52 -6.19 -0.18
CA TYR A 325 2.58 -6.46 -1.27
C TYR A 325 2.29 -7.94 -1.48
N THR A 326 3.28 -8.80 -1.23
CA THR A 326 3.09 -10.26 -1.30
C THR A 326 2.10 -10.73 -0.24
N THR A 327 2.31 -10.36 1.02
CA THR A 327 1.44 -10.76 2.13
C THR A 327 0.04 -10.17 1.99
N PHE A 328 -0.08 -8.93 1.54
CA PHE A 328 -1.36 -8.33 1.20
C PHE A 328 -2.11 -9.15 0.13
N CYS A 329 -1.44 -9.49 -0.98
CA CYS A 329 -2.04 -10.23 -2.08
C CYS A 329 -2.52 -11.62 -1.64
N VAL A 330 -1.68 -12.39 -0.94
CA VAL A 330 -2.04 -13.72 -0.42
C VAL A 330 -3.25 -13.62 0.52
N ARG A 331 -3.21 -12.70 1.49
CA ARG A 331 -4.29 -12.55 2.47
C ARG A 331 -5.61 -12.08 1.85
N SER A 332 -5.56 -11.17 0.87
CA SER A 332 -6.77 -10.69 0.18
C SER A 332 -7.54 -11.81 -0.54
N VAL A 333 -6.86 -12.92 -0.86
CA VAL A 333 -7.43 -14.10 -1.51
C VAL A 333 -7.86 -15.16 -0.50
N LEU A 334 -7.05 -15.41 0.54
CA LEU A 334 -7.25 -16.56 1.42
C LEU A 334 -8.15 -16.24 2.62
N ASN A 335 -7.94 -15.09 3.25
CA ASN A 335 -8.59 -14.75 4.51
C ASN A 335 -8.84 -13.24 4.66
N PRO A 336 -9.61 -12.62 3.75
CA PRO A 336 -9.84 -11.18 3.74
C PRO A 336 -10.53 -10.67 5.01
N ASP A 337 -11.29 -11.52 5.69
CA ASP A 337 -12.09 -11.16 6.87
C ASP A 337 -11.29 -11.16 8.18
N ILE A 338 -10.09 -11.77 8.20
CA ILE A 338 -9.22 -11.74 9.38
C ILE A 338 -8.50 -10.39 9.45
N PRO A 339 -8.60 -9.63 10.56
CA PRO A 339 -7.86 -8.37 10.70
C PRO A 339 -6.35 -8.55 10.54
N ASN A 340 -5.70 -7.58 9.88
CA ASN A 340 -4.26 -7.62 9.64
C ASN A 340 -3.49 -7.36 10.94
N ASN A 341 -2.62 -8.29 11.30
CA ASN A 341 -1.72 -8.19 12.44
C ASN A 341 -0.51 -9.12 12.25
N HIS A 342 0.38 -9.17 13.24
CA HIS A 342 1.59 -9.97 13.20
C HIS A 342 1.31 -11.47 12.96
N GLY A 343 0.28 -12.04 13.59
CA GLY A 343 -0.09 -13.45 13.45
C GLY A 343 -0.60 -13.79 12.05
N SER A 344 -1.46 -12.94 11.48
CA SER A 344 -2.00 -13.17 10.14
C SER A 344 -0.94 -13.07 9.02
N LEU A 345 0.22 -12.45 9.28
CA LEU A 345 1.35 -12.37 8.36
C LEU A 345 2.34 -13.52 8.53
N GLY A 346 2.44 -14.08 9.74
CA GLY A 346 3.44 -15.08 10.13
C GLY A 346 3.56 -16.30 9.23
N PRO A 347 2.45 -16.95 8.81
CA PRO A 347 2.46 -18.13 7.94
C PRO A 347 2.90 -17.87 6.49
N ILE A 348 3.06 -16.60 6.07
CA ILE A 348 3.41 -16.23 4.70
C ILE A 348 4.88 -15.83 4.64
N LYS A 349 5.71 -16.66 4.03
CA LYS A 349 7.15 -16.44 3.85
C LYS A 349 7.40 -15.86 2.46
N VAL A 350 8.33 -14.93 2.36
CA VAL A 350 8.69 -14.27 1.09
C VAL A 350 10.19 -14.40 0.89
N LYS A 351 10.61 -14.80 -0.32
CA LYS A 351 12.00 -14.92 -0.73
C LYS A 351 12.22 -14.19 -2.05
N ALA A 352 13.37 -13.54 -2.19
CA ALA A 352 13.81 -12.96 -3.44
C ALA A 352 15.36 -12.91 -3.47
N PRO A 353 16.00 -13.07 -4.63
CA PRO A 353 17.45 -12.96 -4.76
C PRO A 353 17.94 -11.58 -4.32
N VAL A 354 19.00 -11.55 -3.52
CA VAL A 354 19.62 -10.29 -3.09
C VAL A 354 20.19 -9.55 -4.30
N GLY A 355 19.86 -8.26 -4.43
CA GLY A 355 20.27 -7.44 -5.57
C GLY A 355 19.35 -7.53 -6.78
N SER A 356 18.29 -8.35 -6.73
CA SER A 356 17.22 -8.29 -7.73
C SER A 356 16.38 -7.03 -7.56
N ILE A 357 15.59 -6.69 -8.58
CA ILE A 357 14.71 -5.50 -8.57
C ILE A 357 13.66 -5.53 -7.45
N VAL A 358 13.38 -6.71 -6.89
CA VAL A 358 12.42 -6.92 -5.77
C VAL A 358 13.10 -7.19 -4.43
N ASN A 359 14.43 -7.13 -4.38
CA ASN A 359 15.23 -7.22 -3.15
C ASN A 359 16.48 -6.33 -3.26
N ALA A 360 16.25 -5.06 -3.51
CA ALA A 360 17.27 -4.05 -3.66
C ALA A 360 18.06 -3.84 -2.36
N VAL A 361 19.33 -3.57 -2.50
CA VAL A 361 20.26 -3.27 -1.41
C VAL A 361 20.94 -1.91 -1.62
N SER A 362 21.42 -1.31 -0.53
CA SER A 362 22.13 -0.03 -0.62
C SER A 362 23.34 -0.15 -1.55
N PRO A 363 23.59 0.86 -2.41
CA PRO A 363 22.92 2.16 -2.52
C PRO A 363 21.87 2.26 -3.64
N GLN A 364 21.24 1.15 -4.05
CA GLN A 364 20.28 1.12 -5.15
C GLN A 364 19.11 2.09 -4.92
N PRO A 365 18.73 2.94 -5.89
CA PRO A 365 17.67 3.93 -5.74
C PRO A 365 16.29 3.29 -5.79
N GLY A 366 15.30 3.86 -5.09
CA GLY A 366 13.97 3.29 -4.96
C GLY A 366 12.83 4.28 -4.80
N THR A 367 13.01 5.59 -5.09
CA THR A 367 11.95 6.60 -4.89
C THR A 367 10.65 6.26 -5.63
N ALA A 368 10.73 5.66 -6.81
CA ALA A 368 9.57 5.23 -7.59
C ALA A 368 9.30 3.70 -7.49
N ARG A 369 9.71 3.06 -6.38
CA ARG A 369 9.55 1.60 -6.15
C ARG A 369 8.12 1.08 -6.33
N HIS A 370 7.13 1.96 -6.19
CA HIS A 370 5.72 1.59 -6.34
C HIS A 370 5.40 1.04 -7.73
N VAL A 371 6.15 1.46 -8.77
CA VAL A 371 6.01 0.96 -10.15
C VAL A 371 6.15 -0.56 -10.19
N VAL A 372 7.17 -1.10 -9.53
CA VAL A 372 7.40 -2.55 -9.46
C VAL A 372 6.62 -3.19 -8.31
N GLY A 373 6.62 -2.58 -7.12
CA GLY A 373 5.98 -3.16 -5.94
C GLY A 373 4.46 -3.33 -6.08
N MET A 374 3.74 -2.33 -6.61
CA MET A 374 2.31 -2.45 -6.89
C MET A 374 1.99 -3.38 -8.06
N PHE A 375 3.01 -3.74 -8.86
CA PHE A 375 2.87 -4.66 -9.96
C PHE A 375 2.97 -6.14 -9.55
N LEU A 376 3.60 -6.44 -8.42
CA LEU A 376 3.75 -7.81 -7.88
C LEU A 376 2.44 -8.62 -7.84
N PRO A 377 1.29 -8.05 -7.45
CA PRO A 377 0.01 -8.77 -7.50
C PRO A 377 -0.37 -9.31 -8.87
N ASN A 378 0.02 -8.67 -9.98
CA ASN A 378 -0.28 -9.17 -11.33
C ASN A 378 0.37 -10.55 -11.59
N ALA A 379 1.58 -10.79 -11.08
CA ALA A 379 2.19 -12.11 -11.15
C ALA A 379 1.59 -13.06 -10.12
N LEU A 380 1.50 -12.64 -8.85
CA LEU A 380 1.11 -13.52 -7.75
C LEU A 380 -0.35 -14.00 -7.85
N LEU A 381 -1.29 -13.15 -8.30
CA LEU A 381 -2.68 -13.54 -8.51
C LEU A 381 -2.84 -14.63 -9.58
N LYS A 382 -1.97 -14.63 -10.61
CA LYS A 382 -1.95 -15.73 -11.61
C LYS A 382 -1.50 -17.05 -10.99
N ALA A 383 -0.58 -17.04 -10.02
CA ALA A 383 -0.18 -18.24 -9.28
C ALA A 383 -1.30 -18.70 -8.34
N LEU A 384 -1.90 -17.77 -7.60
CA LEU A 384 -3.02 -18.04 -6.69
C LEU A 384 -4.26 -18.57 -7.44
N ALA A 385 -4.53 -18.10 -8.65
CA ALA A 385 -5.64 -18.59 -9.49
C ALA A 385 -5.53 -20.08 -9.84
N GLN A 386 -4.32 -20.68 -9.79
CA GLN A 386 -4.12 -22.13 -10.00
C GLN A 386 -4.57 -22.95 -8.79
N VAL A 387 -4.61 -22.36 -7.60
CA VAL A 387 -5.08 -23.01 -6.35
C VAL A 387 -6.49 -22.59 -5.96
N ARG A 388 -6.87 -21.35 -6.29
CA ARG A 388 -8.18 -20.75 -6.00
C ARG A 388 -8.72 -20.06 -7.27
N PRO A 389 -9.25 -20.82 -8.23
CA PRO A 389 -9.72 -20.26 -9.52
C PRO A 389 -10.77 -19.16 -9.37
N GLU A 390 -11.61 -19.24 -8.34
CA GLU A 390 -12.63 -18.23 -8.02
C GLU A 390 -12.04 -16.88 -7.59
N ALA A 391 -10.78 -16.86 -7.15
CA ALA A 391 -10.05 -15.66 -6.80
C ALA A 391 -9.29 -15.04 -7.98
N ALA A 392 -9.34 -15.68 -9.16
CA ALA A 392 -8.66 -15.18 -10.34
C ALA A 392 -9.16 -13.77 -10.71
N MET A 393 -8.20 -12.91 -11.01
CA MET A 393 -8.43 -11.55 -11.51
C MET A 393 -7.55 -11.33 -12.73
N ALA A 394 -8.09 -10.68 -13.75
CA ALA A 394 -7.31 -10.23 -14.90
C ALA A 394 -6.30 -9.15 -14.45
N GLU A 395 -5.29 -8.88 -15.27
CA GLU A 395 -4.31 -7.86 -14.94
C GLU A 395 -4.96 -6.47 -14.87
N GLY A 396 -4.59 -5.71 -13.84
CA GLY A 396 -4.89 -4.28 -13.76
C GLY A 396 -3.80 -3.43 -14.42
N SER A 397 -4.02 -2.13 -14.45
CA SER A 397 -3.03 -1.13 -14.91
C SER A 397 -1.70 -1.18 -14.15
N GLY A 398 -1.65 -1.85 -12.99
CA GLY A 398 -0.49 -1.91 -12.12
C GLY A 398 -0.37 -0.69 -11.23
N ALA A 399 0.81 -0.06 -11.20
CA ALA A 399 1.06 1.08 -10.35
C ALA A 399 0.27 2.32 -10.77
N VAL A 400 -0.03 3.16 -9.80
CA VAL A 400 -0.49 4.52 -10.05
C VAL A 400 0.62 5.33 -10.73
N TRP A 401 0.24 6.20 -11.68
CA TRP A 401 1.17 7.15 -12.23
C TRP A 401 1.31 8.36 -11.31
N THR A 402 2.54 8.78 -11.07
CA THR A 402 2.85 9.92 -10.21
C THR A 402 3.61 10.98 -11.00
N MET A 403 3.24 12.23 -10.77
CA MET A 403 3.87 13.39 -11.38
C MET A 403 4.32 14.35 -10.28
N GLN A 404 5.55 14.84 -10.35
CA GLN A 404 5.98 15.98 -9.55
C GLN A 404 6.33 17.13 -10.48
N VAL A 405 5.69 18.26 -10.25
CA VAL A 405 5.93 19.51 -10.98
C VAL A 405 6.64 20.49 -10.07
N ASN A 406 7.71 21.10 -10.55
CA ASN A 406 8.40 22.16 -9.84
C ASN A 406 8.80 23.28 -10.79
N GLY A 407 8.72 24.51 -10.31
CA GLY A 407 8.97 25.72 -11.10
C GLY A 407 8.81 26.98 -10.27
N ASN A 408 8.44 28.06 -10.95
CA ASN A 408 8.17 29.32 -10.29
C ASN A 408 6.79 29.84 -10.71
N HIS A 409 6.09 30.43 -9.74
CA HIS A 409 4.89 31.21 -10.01
C HIS A 409 5.23 32.42 -10.91
N PRO A 410 4.23 33.06 -11.53
CA PRO A 410 4.47 34.29 -12.31
C PRO A 410 5.15 35.41 -11.53
N ASP A 411 4.94 35.49 -10.21
CA ASP A 411 5.62 36.46 -9.32
C ASP A 411 7.08 36.08 -8.99
N GLY A 412 7.52 34.89 -9.42
CA GLY A 412 8.88 34.39 -9.21
C GLY A 412 9.06 33.55 -7.95
N SER A 413 8.06 33.40 -7.09
CA SER A 413 8.11 32.49 -5.94
C SER A 413 8.17 31.03 -6.40
N PRO A 414 8.98 30.17 -5.77
CA PRO A 414 9.10 28.76 -6.15
C PRO A 414 7.85 27.96 -5.74
N PHE A 415 7.49 26.96 -6.55
CA PHE A 415 6.53 25.95 -6.16
C PHE A 415 7.07 24.54 -6.43
N ILE A 416 6.60 23.60 -5.64
CA ILE A 416 6.74 22.17 -5.86
C ILE A 416 5.41 21.53 -5.48
N THR A 417 4.86 20.72 -6.37
CA THR A 417 3.64 19.97 -6.09
C THR A 417 3.74 18.57 -6.65
N ALA A 418 3.19 17.63 -5.91
CA ALA A 418 3.08 16.25 -6.35
C ALA A 418 1.63 15.98 -6.73
N MET A 419 1.44 15.60 -8.00
CA MET A 419 0.15 15.14 -8.51
C MET A 419 0.11 13.64 -8.37
N PHE A 420 -0.42 13.20 -7.24
CA PHE A 420 -0.51 11.77 -6.89
C PHE A 420 -1.76 11.12 -7.43
N THR A 421 -1.62 9.83 -7.69
CA THR A 421 -2.71 8.88 -7.84
C THR A 421 -3.52 9.06 -9.10
N TYR A 422 -2.85 9.11 -10.22
CA TYR A 422 -3.53 8.86 -11.46
C TYR A 422 -3.59 7.35 -11.70
N ALA A 423 -4.79 6.80 -11.61
CA ALA A 423 -5.03 5.37 -11.62
C ALA A 423 -5.65 4.92 -12.94
N GLY A 424 -5.24 3.78 -13.43
CA GLY A 424 -5.86 3.11 -14.55
C GLY A 424 -7.00 2.18 -14.13
N GLY A 425 -7.39 1.28 -15.01
CA GLY A 425 -8.42 0.28 -14.78
C GLY A 425 -7.89 -0.92 -14.00
N VAL A 426 -8.71 -1.47 -13.11
CA VAL A 426 -8.47 -2.75 -12.44
C VAL A 426 -8.96 -3.89 -13.33
N GLY A 427 -8.28 -5.03 -13.30
CA GLY A 427 -8.71 -6.23 -14.01
C GLY A 427 -10.07 -6.76 -13.55
N ALA A 428 -10.81 -7.36 -14.46
CA ALA A 428 -12.09 -8.00 -14.17
C ALA A 428 -11.88 -9.27 -13.34
N ARG A 429 -12.91 -9.65 -12.59
CA ARG A 429 -12.96 -10.84 -11.71
C ARG A 429 -14.07 -11.78 -12.19
N ALA A 430 -14.08 -13.01 -11.70
CA ALA A 430 -15.04 -14.04 -12.09
C ALA A 430 -16.52 -13.57 -12.05
N THR A 431 -16.90 -12.76 -11.07
CA THR A 431 -18.30 -12.35 -10.82
C THR A 431 -18.54 -10.85 -10.91
N LYS A 432 -17.50 -10.05 -11.17
CA LYS A 432 -17.60 -8.57 -11.14
C LYS A 432 -16.70 -7.94 -12.19
N PRO A 433 -17.13 -6.86 -12.85
CA PRO A 433 -16.27 -6.07 -13.71
C PRO A 433 -15.10 -5.46 -12.95
N GLY A 434 -14.08 -5.02 -13.66
CA GLY A 434 -13.00 -4.22 -13.12
C GLY A 434 -13.49 -2.85 -12.65
N LEU A 435 -12.82 -2.28 -11.65
CA LEU A 435 -13.09 -0.92 -11.19
C LEU A 435 -12.38 0.07 -12.11
N SER A 436 -13.07 1.12 -12.53
CA SER A 436 -12.50 2.19 -13.35
C SER A 436 -11.72 3.18 -12.50
N ALA A 437 -10.59 3.68 -12.99
CA ALA A 437 -9.79 4.72 -12.37
C ALA A 437 -9.52 4.45 -10.87
N CYS A 438 -9.14 3.23 -10.53
CA CYS A 438 -8.97 2.77 -9.15
C CYS A 438 -7.50 2.46 -8.85
N SER A 439 -7.00 2.97 -7.74
CA SER A 439 -5.58 2.87 -7.34
C SER A 439 -5.15 1.49 -6.83
N TYR A 440 -5.92 0.43 -7.10
CA TYR A 440 -5.52 -0.93 -6.70
C TYR A 440 -4.08 -1.26 -7.16
N PRO A 441 -3.24 -1.88 -6.31
CA PRO A 441 -3.52 -2.50 -4.99
C PRO A 441 -3.36 -1.55 -3.79
N THR A 442 -3.15 -0.26 -3.98
CA THR A 442 -3.12 0.71 -2.89
C THR A 442 -4.52 1.21 -2.51
N GLY A 443 -4.67 1.76 -1.31
CA GLY A 443 -5.90 2.38 -0.84
C GLY A 443 -5.94 3.90 -0.96
N ILE A 444 -4.94 4.52 -1.61
CA ILE A 444 -4.84 5.98 -1.72
C ILE A 444 -5.86 6.54 -2.73
N SER A 445 -6.33 7.76 -2.47
CA SER A 445 -7.24 8.51 -3.34
C SER A 445 -6.48 9.49 -4.23
N ALA A 446 -7.09 9.94 -5.31
CA ALA A 446 -6.54 11.05 -6.09
C ALA A 446 -6.70 12.37 -5.32
N VAL A 447 -5.68 13.22 -5.34
CA VAL A 447 -5.83 14.61 -4.89
C VAL A 447 -6.82 15.32 -5.83
N PRO A 448 -7.83 16.03 -5.31
CA PRO A 448 -8.75 16.82 -6.14
C PRO A 448 -8.00 17.85 -6.99
N ILE A 449 -8.43 18.04 -8.25
CA ILE A 449 -7.76 18.99 -9.16
C ILE A 449 -7.79 20.41 -8.61
N GLU A 450 -8.86 20.81 -7.93
CA GLU A 450 -9.02 22.13 -7.32
C GLU A 450 -7.96 22.38 -6.23
N VAL A 451 -7.57 21.35 -5.48
CA VAL A 451 -6.50 21.45 -4.48
C VAL A 451 -5.15 21.62 -5.16
N VAL A 452 -4.90 20.91 -6.25
CA VAL A 452 -3.66 21.04 -7.03
C VAL A 452 -3.56 22.44 -7.65
N GLU A 453 -4.62 22.91 -8.33
CA GLU A 453 -4.67 24.23 -8.95
C GLU A 453 -4.58 25.38 -7.93
N ALA A 454 -5.08 25.17 -6.71
CA ALA A 454 -4.93 26.15 -5.63
C ALA A 454 -3.51 26.22 -5.05
N SER A 455 -2.73 25.15 -5.17
CA SER A 455 -1.38 25.04 -4.58
C SER A 455 -0.24 25.37 -5.55
N ALA A 456 -0.50 25.35 -6.86
CA ALA A 456 0.49 25.57 -7.91
C ALA A 456 -0.19 26.15 -9.17
N PRO A 457 0.55 26.85 -10.05
CA PRO A 457 0.00 27.42 -11.27
C PRO A 457 -0.26 26.35 -12.35
N ILE A 458 -0.86 25.24 -11.97
CA ILE A 458 -1.25 24.14 -12.86
C ILE A 458 -2.69 24.39 -13.28
N ARG A 459 -2.99 24.12 -14.56
CA ARG A 459 -4.33 24.19 -15.13
C ARG A 459 -4.67 22.84 -15.75
N PHE A 460 -5.72 22.20 -15.26
CA PHE A 460 -6.28 21.00 -15.87
C PHE A 460 -7.23 21.36 -17.00
N HIS A 461 -7.02 20.76 -18.17
CA HIS A 461 -7.88 20.91 -19.35
C HIS A 461 -8.87 19.74 -19.45
N GLU A 462 -8.44 18.55 -19.00
CA GLU A 462 -9.27 17.34 -18.98
C GLU A 462 -8.92 16.46 -17.78
N LYS A 463 -9.92 15.85 -17.17
CA LYS A 463 -9.81 14.66 -16.29
C LYS A 463 -11.08 13.84 -16.46
N SER A 464 -11.00 12.79 -17.25
CA SER A 464 -12.14 11.96 -17.63
C SER A 464 -11.79 10.48 -17.62
N LEU A 465 -12.78 9.59 -17.70
CA LEU A 465 -12.56 8.18 -17.99
C LEU A 465 -12.27 8.00 -19.49
N ARG A 466 -11.32 7.11 -19.83
CA ARG A 466 -11.05 6.70 -21.23
C ARG A 466 -12.14 5.72 -21.69
N PRO A 467 -13.04 6.09 -22.61
CA PRO A 467 -14.04 5.18 -23.13
C PRO A 467 -13.38 3.97 -23.82
N ASN A 468 -13.94 2.79 -23.60
CA ASN A 468 -13.53 1.52 -24.23
C ASN A 468 -12.11 1.04 -23.89
N SER A 469 -11.41 1.63 -22.95
CA SER A 469 -10.05 1.23 -22.58
C SER A 469 -9.98 -0.07 -21.78
N GLY A 470 -11.08 -0.53 -21.16
CA GLY A 470 -11.15 -1.83 -20.48
C GLY A 470 -11.31 -2.99 -21.45
N GLY A 471 -10.59 -4.10 -21.23
CA GLY A 471 -10.69 -5.31 -22.05
C GLY A 471 -12.07 -5.95 -21.98
N ASN A 472 -12.57 -6.42 -23.13
CA ASN A 472 -13.86 -7.11 -23.21
C ASN A 472 -13.79 -8.51 -22.60
N GLY A 473 -14.95 -9.06 -22.26
CA GLY A 473 -15.09 -10.40 -21.70
C GLY A 473 -16.48 -10.64 -21.16
N ALA A 474 -16.70 -11.79 -20.51
CA ALA A 474 -17.91 -12.04 -19.73
C ALA A 474 -18.05 -11.03 -18.58
N GLN A 475 -16.90 -10.56 -18.06
CA GLN A 475 -16.79 -9.38 -17.23
C GLN A 475 -15.76 -8.42 -17.85
N VAL A 476 -16.13 -7.17 -17.99
CA VAL A 476 -15.30 -6.13 -18.64
C VAL A 476 -14.26 -5.58 -17.66
N GLY A 477 -13.05 -5.33 -18.12
CA GLY A 477 -12.02 -4.62 -17.37
C GLY A 477 -12.40 -3.18 -17.04
N GLY A 478 -11.83 -2.62 -15.99
CA GLY A 478 -12.05 -1.24 -15.59
C GLY A 478 -11.47 -0.25 -16.61
N LEU A 479 -12.07 0.93 -16.72
CA LEU A 479 -11.58 1.99 -17.60
C LEU A 479 -10.39 2.73 -16.98
N GLY A 480 -9.43 3.13 -17.81
CA GLY A 480 -8.39 4.08 -17.48
C GLY A 480 -8.90 5.52 -17.44
N GLN A 481 -8.00 6.47 -17.21
CA GLN A 481 -8.27 7.91 -17.21
C GLN A 481 -7.55 8.61 -18.36
N ALA A 482 -8.14 9.70 -18.87
CA ALA A 482 -7.46 10.71 -19.68
C ALA A 482 -7.29 11.97 -18.83
N ILE A 483 -6.09 12.52 -18.78
CA ILE A 483 -5.74 13.71 -18.01
C ILE A 483 -4.90 14.61 -18.90
N GLU A 484 -5.27 15.87 -18.98
CA GLU A 484 -4.51 16.88 -19.74
C GLU A 484 -4.32 18.13 -18.88
N PHE A 485 -3.10 18.63 -18.82
CA PHE A 485 -2.76 19.82 -18.04
C PHE A 485 -1.62 20.62 -18.65
N SER A 486 -1.51 21.89 -18.26
CA SER A 486 -0.40 22.79 -18.50
C SER A 486 -0.01 23.53 -17.23
N VAL A 487 1.07 24.30 -17.28
CA VAL A 487 1.50 25.18 -16.17
C VAL A 487 1.44 26.63 -16.61
N ASP A 488 0.64 27.44 -15.93
CA ASP A 488 0.48 28.88 -16.19
C ASP A 488 1.71 29.65 -15.69
N THR A 489 2.79 29.65 -16.48
CA THR A 489 4.04 30.36 -16.18
C THR A 489 4.72 30.81 -17.49
N ASP A 490 5.42 31.92 -17.45
CA ASP A 490 6.29 32.40 -18.52
C ASP A 490 7.72 31.85 -18.43
N ARG A 491 7.99 31.00 -17.42
CA ARG A 491 9.31 30.46 -17.12
C ARG A 491 9.38 28.96 -17.44
N ALA A 492 10.59 28.44 -17.51
CA ALA A 492 10.81 27.00 -17.58
C ALA A 492 10.38 26.33 -16.26
N TRP A 493 9.76 25.16 -16.37
CA TRP A 493 9.39 24.31 -15.26
C TRP A 493 9.88 22.88 -15.49
N GLN A 494 9.81 22.05 -14.49
CA GLN A 494 10.32 20.68 -14.54
C GLN A 494 9.23 19.70 -14.16
N LEU A 495 9.21 18.58 -14.86
CA LEU A 495 8.33 17.45 -14.61
C LEU A 495 9.16 16.20 -14.32
N ASN A 496 8.96 15.58 -13.18
CA ASN A 496 9.30 14.18 -12.95
C ASN A 496 8.02 13.37 -13.18
N ALA A 497 8.05 12.45 -14.13
CA ALA A 497 6.91 11.57 -14.42
C ALA A 497 7.31 10.12 -14.18
N VAL A 498 6.42 9.38 -13.53
CA VAL A 498 6.57 7.94 -13.31
C VAL A 498 5.39 7.26 -13.99
N THR A 499 5.67 6.58 -15.10
CA THR A 499 4.67 5.92 -15.96
C THR A 499 5.07 4.48 -16.22
N SER A 500 4.10 3.65 -16.62
CA SER A 500 4.28 2.24 -16.96
C SER A 500 3.14 1.76 -17.87
N ARG A 501 3.25 0.56 -18.44
CA ARG A 501 2.22 -0.01 -19.31
C ARG A 501 1.95 0.82 -20.57
N LEU A 502 3.02 1.36 -21.17
CA LEU A 502 2.90 2.18 -22.37
C LEU A 502 2.86 1.33 -23.67
N THR A 503 3.45 0.14 -23.65
CA THR A 503 3.48 -0.78 -24.79
C THR A 503 2.83 -2.14 -24.51
N ASP A 504 2.99 -2.66 -23.30
CA ASP A 504 2.45 -3.96 -22.88
C ASP A 504 1.11 -3.76 -22.12
N PRO A 505 -0.05 -3.99 -22.76
CA PRO A 505 -1.35 -3.75 -22.13
C PRO A 505 -1.64 -4.76 -21.01
N PRO A 506 -2.52 -4.44 -20.06
CA PRO A 506 -2.98 -5.39 -19.05
C PRO A 506 -3.73 -6.56 -19.69
N LEU A 507 -3.29 -7.78 -19.40
CA LEU A 507 -3.83 -8.99 -20.03
C LEU A 507 -5.15 -9.43 -19.41
N GLY A 508 -6.07 -9.91 -20.26
CA GLY A 508 -7.26 -10.63 -19.82
C GLY A 508 -6.94 -12.05 -19.38
N VAL A 509 -7.94 -12.72 -18.78
CA VAL A 509 -7.83 -14.12 -18.35
C VAL A 509 -9.04 -14.94 -18.80
N PHE A 510 -8.85 -16.24 -18.98
CA PHE A 510 -9.90 -17.20 -19.36
C PHE A 510 -10.69 -16.81 -20.63
N GLY A 511 -10.02 -16.23 -21.62
CA GLY A 511 -10.62 -15.78 -22.88
C GLY A 511 -11.12 -14.34 -22.88
N GLY A 512 -10.91 -13.59 -21.77
CA GLY A 512 -11.09 -12.14 -21.75
C GLY A 512 -9.99 -11.44 -22.56
N GLU A 513 -10.33 -10.30 -23.17
CA GLU A 513 -9.41 -9.50 -23.96
C GLU A 513 -8.51 -8.63 -23.09
N PRO A 514 -7.33 -8.21 -23.57
CA PRO A 514 -6.51 -7.23 -22.89
C PRO A 514 -7.22 -5.86 -22.83
N GLY A 515 -6.87 -5.05 -21.83
CA GLY A 515 -7.21 -3.63 -21.82
C GLY A 515 -6.31 -2.84 -22.76
N ASP A 516 -6.58 -1.54 -22.95
CA ASP A 516 -5.70 -0.66 -23.71
C ASP A 516 -4.43 -0.33 -22.91
N ALA A 517 -3.30 -0.23 -23.61
CA ALA A 517 -2.07 0.36 -23.06
C ALA A 517 -2.26 1.86 -22.77
N GLY A 518 -1.37 2.42 -21.96
CA GLY A 518 -1.33 3.85 -21.67
C GLY A 518 -0.58 4.66 -22.73
N SER A 519 -0.67 5.98 -22.65
CA SER A 519 0.20 6.89 -23.40
C SER A 519 0.60 8.10 -22.53
N PHE A 520 1.82 8.58 -22.74
CA PHE A 520 2.34 9.79 -22.11
C PHE A 520 2.84 10.72 -23.22
N LEU A 521 2.18 11.85 -23.39
CA LEU A 521 2.40 12.76 -24.52
C LEU A 521 2.78 14.15 -24.03
N LEU A 522 3.76 14.77 -24.71
CA LEU A 522 4.12 16.18 -24.61
C LEU A 522 3.77 16.85 -25.95
N ASN A 523 2.86 17.82 -25.93
CA ASN A 523 2.39 18.52 -27.14
C ASN A 523 1.92 17.56 -28.25
N GLY A 524 1.35 16.41 -27.86
CA GLY A 524 0.87 15.37 -28.78
C GLY A 524 1.91 14.34 -29.20
N GLU A 525 3.19 14.50 -28.83
CA GLU A 525 4.27 13.55 -29.16
C GLU A 525 4.61 12.66 -27.94
N PRO A 526 4.93 11.37 -28.14
CA PRO A 526 5.28 10.46 -27.07
C PRO A 526 6.52 10.90 -26.29
N VAL A 527 6.49 10.70 -24.96
CA VAL A 527 7.64 10.91 -24.07
C VAL A 527 8.26 9.57 -23.70
N GLU A 528 9.52 9.39 -24.09
CA GLU A 528 10.27 8.12 -23.94
C GLU A 528 11.43 8.28 -22.94
N THR A 529 11.14 8.69 -21.72
CA THR A 529 12.18 8.84 -20.68
C THR A 529 11.62 8.67 -19.27
N GLN A 530 12.44 8.10 -18.38
CA GLN A 530 12.22 8.08 -16.93
C GLN A 530 12.91 9.26 -16.21
N ALA A 531 13.69 10.05 -16.94
CA ALA A 531 14.41 11.19 -16.39
C ALA A 531 13.48 12.43 -16.25
N ARG A 532 13.94 13.39 -15.43
CA ARG A 532 13.31 14.70 -15.33
C ARG A 532 13.38 15.43 -16.67
N ILE A 533 12.27 16.01 -17.09
CA ILE A 533 12.17 16.84 -18.29
C ILE A 533 11.98 18.31 -17.94
N SER A 534 12.63 19.20 -18.73
CA SER A 534 12.45 20.64 -18.63
C SER A 534 11.48 21.12 -19.71
N LEU A 535 10.47 21.89 -19.30
CA LEU A 535 9.32 22.27 -20.08
C LEU A 535 9.15 23.79 -20.06
N LYS A 536 8.35 24.31 -20.97
CA LYS A 536 7.97 25.74 -21.08
C LYS A 536 6.53 25.95 -20.63
N GLY A 537 6.15 27.20 -20.39
CA GLY A 537 4.79 27.52 -19.93
C GLY A 537 3.67 27.15 -20.88
N ASP A 538 3.94 27.07 -22.19
CA ASP A 538 2.96 26.67 -23.22
C ASP A 538 2.93 25.18 -23.52
N ASP A 539 3.78 24.37 -22.86
CA ASP A 539 3.78 22.92 -23.03
C ASP A 539 2.56 22.28 -22.38
N VAL A 540 1.94 21.35 -23.09
CA VAL A 540 0.76 20.58 -22.66
C VAL A 540 1.14 19.12 -22.46
N ILE A 541 0.84 18.59 -21.30
CA ILE A 541 1.00 17.19 -20.95
C ILE A 541 -0.35 16.48 -21.06
N ARG A 542 -0.38 15.36 -21.79
CA ARG A 542 -1.52 14.47 -21.85
C ARG A 542 -1.13 13.06 -21.37
N LEU A 543 -1.89 12.54 -20.43
CA LEU A 543 -1.76 11.20 -19.86
C LEU A 543 -3.00 10.40 -20.22
N GLU A 544 -2.81 9.24 -20.81
CA GLU A 544 -3.87 8.26 -21.02
C GLU A 544 -3.51 6.99 -20.27
N LEU A 545 -4.16 6.73 -19.16
CA LEU A 545 -3.84 5.60 -18.30
C LEU A 545 -4.43 4.30 -18.86
N PRO A 546 -3.75 3.16 -18.61
CA PRO A 546 -4.19 1.85 -19.13
C PRO A 546 -5.57 1.46 -18.60
N GLY A 547 -6.32 0.70 -19.37
CA GLY A 547 -7.49 -0.04 -18.89
C GLY A 547 -7.09 -1.30 -18.14
N GLY A 548 -8.05 -2.00 -17.50
CA GLY A 548 -7.87 -3.34 -16.94
C GLY A 548 -8.22 -4.43 -17.97
N GLY A 549 -7.65 -5.64 -17.83
CA GLY A 549 -7.99 -6.80 -18.65
C GLY A 549 -9.39 -7.35 -18.36
N GLY A 550 -10.03 -7.98 -19.35
CA GLY A 550 -11.32 -8.64 -19.24
C GLY A 550 -11.21 -10.06 -18.64
N TYR A 551 -12.32 -10.59 -18.15
CA TYR A 551 -12.40 -11.95 -17.60
C TYR A 551 -13.42 -12.79 -18.36
N GLY A 552 -13.01 -13.98 -18.81
CA GLY A 552 -13.87 -14.92 -19.55
C GLY A 552 -14.20 -14.44 -20.96
N ALA A 553 -14.50 -15.34 -21.86
CA ALA A 553 -14.90 -14.98 -23.23
C ALA A 553 -16.25 -14.23 -23.23
N ALA A 554 -16.40 -13.24 -24.11
CA ALA A 554 -17.62 -12.43 -24.21
C ALA A 554 -18.86 -13.25 -24.60
N ASP A 555 -18.67 -14.37 -25.32
CA ASP A 555 -19.72 -15.32 -25.69
C ASP A 555 -20.06 -16.36 -24.61
N GLY A 556 -19.44 -16.26 -23.43
CA GLY A 556 -19.62 -17.19 -22.31
C GLY A 556 -18.90 -18.53 -22.44
N SER A 557 -18.09 -18.75 -23.51
CA SER A 557 -17.39 -20.03 -23.75
C SER A 557 -16.17 -20.27 -22.85
N GLY A 558 -15.72 -19.25 -22.12
CA GLY A 558 -14.53 -19.28 -21.24
C GLY A 558 -14.84 -19.43 -19.76
N ALA A 559 -16.04 -19.84 -19.36
CA ALA A 559 -16.35 -20.08 -17.94
C ALA A 559 -15.49 -21.22 -17.40
N VAL A 560 -14.76 -20.98 -16.30
CA VAL A 560 -14.06 -22.02 -15.54
C VAL A 560 -15.08 -23.06 -15.11
N GLN A 561 -14.94 -24.31 -15.56
CA GLN A 561 -15.74 -25.46 -15.12
C GLN A 561 -15.33 -25.90 -13.73
#